data_689f88debc3d7cdb9c5702dc95f43832
#
_entry.id   689f88debc3d7cdb9c5702dc95f43832
#
_cell.length_a   1.000
_cell.length_b   1.000
_cell.length_c   1.000
_cell.angle_alpha   90.00
_cell.angle_beta   90.00
_cell.angle_gamma   90.00
#
_symmetry.space_group_name_H-M   'P 1'
#
loop_
_entity.id
_entity.type
_entity.pdbx_description
1 polymer ?
#
loop_
_entity_poly.entity_id
_entity_poly.type
_entity_poly.pdbx_seq_one_letter_code
_entity_poly.pdbx_strand_id
1 'polypeptide(L)'
;MSSLTDPAPVRQPGQQYFASVSRFGPGEIIFWAALLAVFFVPDANLPLYGQIMIWGLFAMSLDLLLGYRGIPSMGHAAFFGIGAYTAGFLGKFGWTEPISGLVVASLVAGLVGWLTGRVIQRVSGIALLMVTLGLNLILYDIVHRQTELTGGDDGLQGIVIAPVLGLFRFDIYGRTAYLYALAVTFLLFLVAR
;
A
#
# COMPACT_ATOMS: atom_id res chain seq x y z
N MET A 1 33.38 -40.86 -36.09
CA MET A 1 32.61 -40.77 -34.84
C MET A 1 32.91 -39.40 -34.24
N SER A 2 32.15 -38.41 -34.61
CA SER A 2 32.29 -37.04 -34.10
C SER A 2 31.23 -36.83 -32.99
N SER A 3 31.69 -36.71 -31.76
CA SER A 3 30.86 -36.30 -30.64
C SER A 3 30.42 -34.84 -30.84
N LEU A 4 29.20 -34.67 -31.27
CA LEU A 4 28.54 -33.39 -31.27
C LEU A 4 28.35 -32.99 -29.79
N THR A 5 29.21 -32.11 -29.28
CA THR A 5 29.03 -31.42 -28.03
C THR A 5 27.81 -30.51 -28.18
N ASP A 6 26.74 -30.93 -27.58
CA ASP A 6 25.50 -30.13 -27.48
C ASP A 6 25.86 -28.79 -26.85
N PRO A 7 25.63 -27.64 -27.54
CA PRO A 7 25.93 -26.34 -26.96
C PRO A 7 25.05 -26.13 -25.75
N ALA A 8 25.67 -25.83 -24.59
CA ALA A 8 24.95 -25.50 -23.37
C ALA A 8 23.84 -24.46 -23.67
N PRO A 9 22.63 -24.63 -23.12
CA PRO A 9 21.52 -23.73 -23.41
C PRO A 9 21.89 -22.29 -23.05
N VAL A 10 21.98 -21.45 -24.07
CA VAL A 10 22.20 -20.00 -23.89
C VAL A 10 21.00 -19.43 -23.17
N ARG A 11 21.14 -19.24 -21.87
CA ARG A 11 20.09 -18.57 -21.09
C ARG A 11 19.93 -17.16 -21.62
N GLN A 12 18.72 -16.81 -22.05
CA GLN A 12 18.41 -15.48 -22.52
C GLN A 12 18.71 -14.44 -21.42
N PRO A 13 19.24 -13.26 -21.75
CA PRO A 13 19.61 -12.23 -20.76
C PRO A 13 18.49 -11.89 -19.76
N GLY A 14 17.22 -11.96 -20.19
CA GLY A 14 16.06 -11.76 -19.35
C GLY A 14 15.91 -12.82 -18.23
N GLN A 15 16.18 -14.09 -18.54
CA GLN A 15 16.06 -15.17 -17.53
C GLN A 15 17.12 -15.06 -16.41
N GLN A 16 18.29 -14.54 -16.75
CA GLN A 16 19.34 -14.28 -15.76
C GLN A 16 18.99 -13.10 -14.86
N TYR A 17 18.36 -12.06 -15.42
CA TYR A 17 17.90 -10.90 -14.68
C TYR A 17 16.82 -11.29 -13.66
N PHE A 18 15.78 -12.01 -14.08
CA PHE A 18 14.73 -12.49 -13.18
C PHE A 18 15.24 -13.44 -12.10
N ALA A 19 16.20 -14.30 -12.41
CA ALA A 19 16.81 -15.20 -11.42
C ALA A 19 17.68 -14.46 -10.39
N SER A 20 18.27 -13.32 -10.74
CA SER A 20 19.03 -12.48 -9.81
C SER A 20 18.15 -11.63 -8.90
N VAL A 21 17.01 -11.17 -9.41
CA VAL A 21 16.03 -10.36 -8.67
C VAL A 21 15.24 -11.20 -7.65
N SER A 22 15.09 -12.52 -7.90
CA SER A 22 14.33 -13.41 -7.01
C SER A 22 15.02 -13.77 -5.70
N ARG A 23 16.31 -13.42 -5.50
CA ARG A 23 17.04 -13.67 -4.26
C ARG A 23 17.04 -12.43 -3.38
N PHE A 24 16.74 -12.60 -2.08
CA PHE A 24 16.89 -11.53 -1.10
C PHE A 24 18.32 -10.99 -1.15
N GLY A 25 18.46 -9.74 -1.57
CA GLY A 25 19.74 -9.05 -1.54
C GLY A 25 20.15 -8.76 -0.08
N PRO A 26 21.47 -8.73 0.23
CA PRO A 26 21.93 -8.40 1.58
C PRO A 26 21.41 -7.01 2.02
N GLY A 27 21.24 -6.07 1.09
CA GLY A 27 20.66 -4.75 1.38
C GLY A 27 19.20 -4.79 1.83
N GLU A 28 18.38 -5.67 1.26
CA GLU A 28 16.98 -5.85 1.66
C GLU A 28 16.88 -6.45 3.07
N ILE A 29 17.73 -7.44 3.36
CA ILE A 29 17.79 -8.06 4.69
C ILE A 29 18.20 -7.01 5.73
N ILE A 30 19.21 -6.20 5.44
CA ILE A 30 19.67 -5.12 6.31
C ILE A 30 18.56 -4.08 6.51
N PHE A 31 17.84 -3.71 5.46
CA PHE A 31 16.73 -2.76 5.53
C PHE A 31 15.62 -3.27 6.47
N TRP A 32 15.14 -4.51 6.28
CA TRP A 32 14.09 -5.09 7.12
C TRP A 32 14.55 -5.33 8.56
N ALA A 33 15.83 -5.74 8.73
CA ALA A 33 16.42 -5.88 10.06
C ALA A 33 16.54 -4.53 10.77
N ALA A 34 16.90 -3.46 10.07
CA ALA A 34 16.96 -2.11 10.63
C ALA A 34 15.56 -1.62 11.06
N LEU A 35 14.52 -1.86 10.25
CA LEU A 35 13.15 -1.54 10.64
C LEU A 35 12.71 -2.32 11.89
N LEU A 36 13.03 -3.60 11.97
CA LEU A 36 12.76 -4.39 13.18
C LEU A 36 13.56 -3.87 14.39
N ALA A 37 14.81 -3.46 14.21
CA ALA A 37 15.65 -2.94 15.28
C ALA A 37 15.11 -1.64 15.89
N VAL A 38 14.43 -0.80 15.11
CA VAL A 38 13.76 0.43 15.62
C VAL A 38 12.79 0.13 16.76
N PHE A 39 12.14 -1.02 16.72
CA PHE A 39 11.21 -1.44 17.78
C PHE A 39 11.89 -1.58 19.15
N PHE A 40 13.18 -1.91 19.18
CA PHE A 40 13.96 -2.11 20.41
C PHE A 40 14.66 -0.82 20.90
N VAL A 41 14.60 0.25 20.12
CA VAL A 41 15.21 1.53 20.52
C VAL A 41 14.35 2.20 21.59
N PRO A 42 14.90 2.49 22.78
CA PRO A 42 14.19 3.28 23.77
C PRO A 42 13.86 4.67 23.24
N ASP A 43 12.70 5.19 23.58
CA ASP A 43 12.22 6.54 23.17
C ASP A 43 12.04 6.75 21.64
N ALA A 44 12.06 5.68 20.84
CA ALA A 44 11.73 5.80 19.41
C ALA A 44 10.28 6.24 19.22
N ASN A 45 10.08 7.23 18.36
CA ASN A 45 8.73 7.68 17.98
C ASN A 45 8.09 6.67 17.02
N LEU A 46 7.63 5.52 17.55
CA LEU A 46 7.06 4.43 16.77
C LEU A 46 5.88 4.83 15.88
N PRO A 47 4.96 5.73 16.30
CA PRO A 47 3.94 6.25 15.41
C PRO A 47 4.49 6.91 14.15
N LEU A 48 5.57 7.69 14.26
CA LEU A 48 6.23 8.31 13.10
C LEU A 48 6.80 7.27 12.14
N TYR A 49 7.48 6.25 12.65
CA TYR A 49 8.00 5.16 11.81
C TYR A 49 6.88 4.35 11.16
N GLY A 50 5.76 4.14 11.86
CA GLY A 50 4.56 3.53 11.28
C GLY A 50 4.01 4.35 10.11
N GLN A 51 3.96 5.67 10.26
CA GLN A 51 3.54 6.58 9.19
C GLN A 51 4.48 6.53 7.98
N ILE A 52 5.79 6.49 8.21
CA ILE A 52 6.80 6.33 7.13
C ILE A 52 6.57 5.03 6.37
N MET A 53 6.23 3.93 7.04
CA MET A 53 5.93 2.65 6.37
C MET A 53 4.68 2.74 5.49
N ILE A 54 3.62 3.42 5.96
CA ILE A 54 2.40 3.64 5.18
C ILE A 54 2.71 4.43 3.91
N TRP A 55 3.50 5.50 4.01
CA TRP A 55 3.95 6.27 2.84
C TRP A 55 4.88 5.46 1.92
N GLY A 56 5.74 4.63 2.50
CA GLY A 56 6.58 3.70 1.73
C GLY A 56 5.75 2.68 0.95
N LEU A 57 4.69 2.14 1.56
CA LEU A 57 3.76 1.23 0.89
C LEU A 57 3.00 1.94 -0.25
N PHE A 58 2.56 3.18 -0.02
CA PHE A 58 1.94 4.00 -1.05
C PHE A 58 2.89 4.25 -2.23
N ALA A 59 4.13 4.61 -1.96
CA ALA A 59 5.14 4.82 -3.00
C ALA A 59 5.43 3.53 -3.77
N MET A 60 5.56 2.39 -3.09
CA MET A 60 5.77 1.08 -3.72
C MET A 60 4.60 0.69 -4.63
N SER A 61 3.36 0.96 -4.23
CA SER A 61 2.19 0.67 -5.06
C SER A 61 2.13 1.55 -6.32
N LEU A 62 2.59 2.81 -6.21
CA LEU A 62 2.72 3.72 -7.34
C LEU A 62 3.82 3.27 -8.31
N ASP A 63 4.96 2.81 -7.76
CA ASP A 63 6.09 2.29 -8.54
C ASP A 63 5.71 1.03 -9.33
N LEU A 64 4.93 0.13 -8.72
CA LEU A 64 4.37 -1.02 -9.43
C LEU A 64 3.48 -0.60 -10.61
N LEU A 65 2.62 0.38 -10.43
CA LEU A 65 1.74 0.87 -11.49
C LEU A 65 2.57 1.48 -12.62
N LEU A 66 3.57 2.29 -12.28
CA LEU A 66 4.47 2.92 -13.24
C LEU A 66 5.35 1.90 -13.95
N GLY A 67 5.92 0.95 -13.22
CA GLY A 67 6.84 -0.06 -13.74
C GLY A 67 6.16 -1.06 -14.68
N TYR A 68 4.97 -1.57 -14.33
CA TYR A 68 4.28 -2.56 -15.17
C TYR A 68 3.49 -1.94 -16.34
N ARG A 69 2.91 -0.78 -16.16
CA ARG A 69 2.05 -0.15 -17.16
C ARG A 69 2.68 1.06 -17.84
N GLY A 70 3.76 1.62 -17.29
CA GLY A 70 4.37 2.86 -17.79
C GLY A 70 3.43 4.07 -17.71
N ILE A 71 2.41 4.00 -16.84
CA ILE A 71 1.36 5.02 -16.75
C ILE A 71 1.55 5.80 -15.46
N PRO A 72 1.99 7.05 -15.52
CA PRO A 72 1.97 7.91 -14.33
C PRO A 72 0.52 8.25 -13.99
N SER A 73 0.10 7.94 -12.76
CA SER A 73 -1.26 8.22 -12.27
C SER A 73 -1.23 9.27 -11.16
N MET A 74 -1.85 10.42 -11.41
CA MET A 74 -2.08 11.45 -10.39
C MET A 74 -3.29 11.13 -9.49
N GLY A 75 -4.11 10.13 -9.88
CA GLY A 75 -5.29 9.70 -9.12
C GLY A 75 -5.02 8.62 -8.07
N HIS A 76 -3.77 8.20 -7.90
CA HIS A 76 -3.45 7.09 -6.98
C HIS A 76 -3.81 7.42 -5.53
N ALA A 77 -3.63 8.67 -5.11
CA ALA A 77 -4.00 9.17 -3.79
C ALA A 77 -5.51 9.04 -3.50
N ALA A 78 -6.35 9.15 -4.52
CA ALA A 78 -7.80 8.97 -4.39
C ALA A 78 -8.16 7.56 -3.89
N PHE A 79 -7.55 6.51 -4.46
CA PHE A 79 -7.81 5.12 -4.05
C PHE A 79 -7.28 4.83 -2.66
N PHE A 80 -6.13 5.42 -2.31
CA PHE A 80 -5.61 5.37 -0.94
C PHE A 80 -6.58 6.02 0.05
N GLY A 81 -7.12 7.21 -0.29
CA GLY A 81 -8.13 7.90 0.49
C GLY A 81 -9.41 7.08 0.67
N ILE A 82 -9.93 6.46 -0.41
CA ILE A 82 -11.12 5.59 -0.34
C ILE A 82 -10.87 4.43 0.63
N GLY A 83 -9.72 3.79 0.56
CA GLY A 83 -9.36 2.72 1.50
C GLY A 83 -9.32 3.21 2.95
N ALA A 84 -8.67 4.35 3.21
CA ALA A 84 -8.55 4.95 4.53
C ALA A 84 -9.91 5.33 5.12
N TYR A 85 -10.76 6.02 4.34
CA TYR A 85 -12.13 6.37 4.78
C TYR A 85 -13.00 5.15 5.00
N THR A 86 -12.90 4.12 4.15
CA THR A 86 -13.63 2.85 4.34
C THR A 86 -13.26 2.20 5.66
N ALA A 87 -11.97 2.08 5.97
CA ALA A 87 -11.51 1.52 7.24
C ALA A 87 -11.96 2.38 8.43
N GLY A 88 -11.89 3.71 8.31
CA GLY A 88 -12.34 4.65 9.33
C GLY A 88 -13.85 4.55 9.60
N PHE A 89 -14.69 4.48 8.57
CA PHE A 89 -16.14 4.29 8.71
C PHE A 89 -16.47 2.97 9.39
N LEU A 90 -15.82 1.87 9.00
CA LEU A 90 -16.01 0.58 9.66
C LEU A 90 -15.74 0.69 11.16
N GLY A 91 -14.62 1.32 11.56
CA GLY A 91 -14.29 1.56 12.96
C GLY A 91 -15.31 2.44 13.70
N LYS A 92 -15.85 3.47 13.03
CA LYS A 92 -16.88 4.37 13.58
C LYS A 92 -18.24 3.66 13.78
N PHE A 93 -18.59 2.73 12.87
CA PHE A 93 -19.85 1.97 12.93
C PHE A 93 -19.75 0.69 13.77
N GLY A 94 -18.68 0.50 14.54
CA GLY A 94 -18.54 -0.60 15.48
C GLY A 94 -17.87 -1.86 14.93
N TRP A 95 -17.42 -1.83 13.68
CA TRP A 95 -16.57 -2.90 13.14
C TRP A 95 -15.10 -2.57 13.46
N THR A 96 -14.70 -2.91 14.67
CA THR A 96 -13.46 -2.44 15.27
C THR A 96 -12.24 -3.33 14.98
N GLU A 97 -12.43 -4.50 14.37
CA GLU A 97 -11.38 -5.48 14.12
C GLU A 97 -10.51 -5.05 12.93
N PRO A 98 -9.18 -4.81 13.13
CA PRO A 98 -8.35 -4.14 12.12
C PRO A 98 -8.05 -4.99 10.88
N ILE A 99 -7.95 -6.32 11.00
CA ILE A 99 -7.57 -7.19 9.87
C ILE A 99 -8.74 -7.28 8.87
N SER A 100 -9.94 -7.57 9.37
CA SER A 100 -11.14 -7.60 8.52
C SER A 100 -11.46 -6.22 7.94
N GLY A 101 -11.25 -5.15 8.72
CA GLY A 101 -11.34 -3.77 8.25
C GLY A 101 -10.38 -3.48 7.08
N LEU A 102 -9.13 -3.92 7.16
CA LEU A 102 -8.15 -3.80 6.09
C LEU A 102 -8.58 -4.55 4.82
N VAL A 103 -9.09 -5.78 4.97
CA VAL A 103 -9.57 -6.58 3.82
C VAL A 103 -10.75 -5.89 3.14
N VAL A 104 -11.75 -5.46 3.90
CA VAL A 104 -12.92 -4.76 3.35
C VAL A 104 -12.52 -3.45 2.68
N ALA A 105 -11.66 -2.63 3.31
CA ALA A 105 -11.15 -1.40 2.73
C ALA A 105 -10.40 -1.63 1.41
N SER A 106 -9.58 -2.69 1.36
CA SER A 106 -8.85 -3.09 0.15
C SER A 106 -9.80 -3.54 -0.97
N LEU A 107 -10.84 -4.29 -0.66
CA LEU A 107 -11.85 -4.73 -1.62
C LEU A 107 -12.65 -3.54 -2.17
N VAL A 108 -13.07 -2.60 -1.32
CA VAL A 108 -13.81 -1.40 -1.74
C VAL A 108 -12.93 -0.51 -2.62
N ALA A 109 -11.69 -0.21 -2.20
CA ALA A 109 -10.76 0.57 -2.99
C ALA A 109 -10.43 -0.12 -4.33
N GLY A 110 -10.25 -1.45 -4.31
CA GLY A 110 -10.03 -2.26 -5.50
C GLY A 110 -11.22 -2.26 -6.45
N LEU A 111 -12.46 -2.35 -5.95
CA LEU A 111 -13.68 -2.28 -6.75
C LEU A 111 -13.82 -0.91 -7.43
N VAL A 112 -13.60 0.18 -6.69
CA VAL A 112 -13.64 1.54 -7.26
C VAL A 112 -12.52 1.72 -8.27
N GLY A 113 -11.32 1.22 -7.98
CA GLY A 113 -10.18 1.22 -8.91
C GLY A 113 -10.46 0.44 -10.19
N TRP A 114 -11.14 -0.70 -10.10
CA TRP A 114 -11.54 -1.50 -11.25
C TRP A 114 -12.62 -0.81 -12.11
N LEU A 115 -13.62 -0.18 -11.49
CA LEU A 115 -14.67 0.57 -12.19
C LEU A 115 -14.08 1.79 -12.92
N THR A 116 -13.31 2.61 -12.21
CA THR A 116 -12.67 3.81 -12.76
C THR A 116 -11.60 3.46 -13.78
N GLY A 117 -10.84 2.37 -13.57
CA GLY A 117 -9.83 1.88 -14.48
C GLY A 117 -10.37 1.56 -15.88
N ARG A 118 -11.60 1.02 -15.98
CA ARG A 118 -12.26 0.78 -17.28
C ARG A 118 -12.49 2.06 -18.09
N VAL A 119 -12.78 3.16 -17.43
CA VAL A 119 -12.96 4.47 -18.06
C VAL A 119 -11.60 5.07 -18.42
N ILE A 120 -10.66 5.03 -17.49
CA ILE A 120 -9.33 5.63 -17.60
C ILE A 120 -8.50 4.95 -18.70
N GLN A 121 -8.63 3.63 -18.91
CA GLN A 121 -7.89 2.89 -19.94
C GLN A 121 -8.18 3.33 -21.37
N ARG A 122 -9.27 4.08 -21.62
CA ARG A 122 -9.61 4.63 -22.94
C ARG A 122 -8.87 5.92 -23.25
N VAL A 123 -8.14 6.45 -22.29
CA VAL A 123 -7.43 7.74 -22.40
C VAL A 123 -5.94 7.48 -22.30
N SER A 124 -5.13 8.19 -23.07
CA SER A 124 -3.67 8.04 -23.10
C SER A 124 -2.94 9.37 -23.07
N GLY A 125 -1.65 9.33 -22.73
CA GLY A 125 -0.78 10.51 -22.72
C GLY A 125 -1.18 11.55 -21.67
N ILE A 126 -1.06 12.81 -22.00
CA ILE A 126 -1.33 13.95 -21.08
C ILE A 126 -2.79 13.99 -20.62
N ALA A 127 -3.74 13.60 -21.49
CA ALA A 127 -5.15 13.54 -21.12
C ALA A 127 -5.41 12.57 -19.96
N LEU A 128 -4.66 11.48 -19.88
CA LEU A 128 -4.74 10.53 -18.77
C LEU A 128 -4.34 11.16 -17.43
N LEU A 129 -3.26 11.97 -17.41
CA LEU A 129 -2.85 12.70 -16.21
C LEU A 129 -3.93 13.66 -15.74
N MET A 130 -4.57 14.38 -16.68
CA MET A 130 -5.66 15.31 -16.34
C MET A 130 -6.90 14.60 -15.81
N VAL A 131 -7.29 13.47 -16.41
CA VAL A 131 -8.45 12.68 -15.92
C VAL A 131 -8.19 12.11 -14.54
N THR A 132 -6.99 11.56 -14.28
CA THR A 132 -6.64 11.01 -12.96
C THR A 132 -6.50 12.10 -11.91
N LEU A 133 -5.99 13.27 -12.24
CA LEU A 133 -5.95 14.42 -11.35
C LEU A 133 -7.37 14.91 -11.05
N GLY A 134 -8.25 15.01 -12.07
CA GLY A 134 -9.65 15.38 -11.91
C GLY A 134 -10.40 14.43 -10.98
N LEU A 135 -10.16 13.13 -11.08
CA LEU A 135 -10.71 12.13 -10.18
C LEU A 135 -10.30 12.39 -8.72
N ASN A 136 -9.02 12.70 -8.51
CA ASN A 136 -8.52 13.03 -7.18
C ASN A 136 -9.17 14.28 -6.60
N LEU A 137 -9.32 15.33 -7.41
CA LEU A 137 -9.98 16.58 -7.00
C LEU A 137 -11.47 16.38 -6.68
N ILE A 138 -12.18 15.56 -7.47
CA ILE A 138 -13.59 15.24 -7.21
C ILE A 138 -13.73 14.52 -5.85
N LEU A 139 -12.89 13.54 -5.57
CA LEU A 139 -12.93 12.83 -4.28
C LEU A 139 -12.56 13.75 -3.12
N TYR A 140 -11.57 14.61 -3.31
CA TYR A 140 -11.22 15.63 -2.33
C TYR A 140 -12.42 16.57 -2.03
N ASP A 141 -13.10 17.08 -3.05
CA ASP A 141 -14.26 17.96 -2.89
C ASP A 141 -15.44 17.25 -2.19
N ILE A 142 -15.70 15.98 -2.53
CA ILE A 142 -16.73 15.17 -1.87
C ILE A 142 -16.43 15.03 -0.37
N VAL A 143 -15.18 14.71 0.00
CA VAL A 143 -14.76 14.57 1.39
C VAL A 143 -14.95 15.87 2.16
N HIS A 144 -14.57 17.01 1.57
CA HIS A 144 -14.69 18.32 2.22
C HIS A 144 -16.14 18.83 2.34
N ARG A 145 -16.99 18.48 1.38
CA ARG A 145 -18.42 18.89 1.43
C ARG A 145 -19.26 18.05 2.38
N GLN A 146 -18.91 16.79 2.56
CA GLN A 146 -19.65 15.86 3.43
C GLN A 146 -19.11 15.87 4.87
N THR A 147 -18.96 17.06 5.47
CA THR A 147 -18.34 17.24 6.80
C THR A 147 -19.02 16.42 7.90
N GLU A 148 -20.32 16.20 7.83
CA GLU A 148 -21.07 15.39 8.81
C GLU A 148 -20.62 13.92 8.81
N LEU A 149 -20.26 13.40 7.64
CA LEU A 149 -19.82 12.00 7.48
C LEU A 149 -18.31 11.85 7.64
N THR A 150 -17.55 12.68 6.96
CA THR A 150 -16.10 12.55 6.81
C THR A 150 -15.30 13.32 7.86
N GLY A 151 -15.93 14.27 8.55
CA GLY A 151 -15.25 15.22 9.42
C GLY A 151 -14.60 16.39 8.68
N GLY A 152 -14.68 16.44 7.34
CA GLY A 152 -14.09 17.51 6.54
C GLY A 152 -12.58 17.64 6.76
N ASP A 153 -12.12 18.86 7.06
CA ASP A 153 -10.71 19.18 7.30
C ASP A 153 -10.14 18.54 8.57
N ASP A 154 -10.98 18.28 9.58
CA ASP A 154 -10.57 17.64 10.84
C ASP A 154 -10.44 16.11 10.71
N GLY A 155 -10.93 15.54 9.61
CA GLY A 155 -10.95 14.11 9.36
C GLY A 155 -11.90 13.33 10.27
N LEU A 156 -11.93 12.01 10.09
CA LEU A 156 -12.80 11.13 10.87
C LEU A 156 -12.36 11.07 12.33
N GLN A 157 -13.29 11.48 13.21
CA GLN A 157 -13.11 11.45 14.67
C GLN A 157 -13.88 10.27 15.28
N GLY A 158 -13.43 9.84 16.50
CA GLY A 158 -14.14 8.83 17.28
C GLY A 158 -13.97 7.40 16.75
N ILE A 159 -12.91 7.11 16.02
CA ILE A 159 -12.61 5.76 15.55
C ILE A 159 -12.15 4.92 16.75
N VAL A 160 -12.84 3.82 17.01
CA VAL A 160 -12.47 2.84 18.03
C VAL A 160 -11.89 1.62 17.31
N ILE A 161 -10.69 1.23 17.70
CA ILE A 161 -10.00 0.06 17.13
C ILE A 161 -9.90 -1.00 18.23
N ALA A 162 -10.42 -2.20 17.95
CA ALA A 162 -10.28 -3.35 18.84
C ALA A 162 -8.84 -3.91 18.82
N PRO A 163 -8.46 -4.69 19.82
CA PRO A 163 -7.20 -5.40 19.80
C PRO A 163 -7.07 -6.28 18.56
N VAL A 164 -5.91 -6.28 17.91
CA VAL A 164 -5.64 -7.18 16.77
C VAL A 164 -5.81 -8.62 17.24
N LEU A 165 -6.68 -9.38 16.56
CA LEU A 165 -7.04 -10.76 16.92
C LEU A 165 -7.55 -10.93 18.37
N GLY A 166 -8.04 -9.87 19.02
CA GLY A 166 -8.45 -9.89 20.41
C GLY A 166 -7.31 -9.96 21.44
N LEU A 167 -6.06 -10.07 21.00
CA LEU A 167 -4.88 -10.31 21.86
C LEU A 167 -4.02 -9.06 22.03
N PHE A 168 -3.77 -8.32 20.95
CA PHE A 168 -2.83 -7.19 20.93
C PHE A 168 -3.59 -5.87 20.99
N ARG A 169 -3.61 -5.24 22.17
CA ARG A 169 -4.22 -3.91 22.36
C ARG A 169 -3.32 -2.84 21.72
N PHE A 170 -3.95 -1.86 21.08
CA PHE A 170 -3.24 -0.68 20.62
C PHE A 170 -2.80 0.14 21.84
N ASP A 171 -1.49 0.31 21.96
CA ASP A 171 -0.85 1.08 23.03
C ASP A 171 -0.67 2.54 22.57
N ILE A 172 -0.69 3.47 23.54
CA ILE A 172 -0.43 4.90 23.34
C ILE A 172 0.98 5.14 22.75
N TYR A 173 1.93 4.27 23.08
CA TYR A 173 3.28 4.29 22.51
C TYR A 173 3.37 3.82 21.06
N GLY A 174 2.27 3.33 20.49
CA GLY A 174 2.20 2.90 19.08
C GLY A 174 2.93 1.59 18.77
N ARG A 175 3.32 0.79 19.76
CA ARG A 175 4.07 -0.47 19.55
C ARG A 175 3.30 -1.47 18.69
N THR A 176 2.04 -1.71 19.04
CA THR A 176 1.17 -2.63 18.32
C THR A 176 0.87 -2.11 16.91
N ALA A 177 0.62 -0.80 16.76
CA ALA A 177 0.38 -0.17 15.47
C ALA A 177 1.60 -0.28 14.54
N TYR A 178 2.80 -0.08 15.09
CA TYR A 178 4.04 -0.23 14.37
C TYR A 178 4.26 -1.65 13.85
N LEU A 179 4.12 -2.67 14.72
CA LEU A 179 4.27 -4.07 14.33
C LEU A 179 3.22 -4.48 13.29
N TYR A 180 1.99 -4.00 13.44
CA TYR A 180 0.93 -4.23 12.46
C TYR A 180 1.28 -3.62 11.10
N ALA A 181 1.70 -2.35 11.07
CA ALA A 181 2.13 -1.68 9.85
C ALA A 181 3.34 -2.38 9.21
N LEU A 182 4.33 -2.81 10.02
CA LEU A 182 5.50 -3.56 9.56
C LEU A 182 5.09 -4.89 8.91
N ALA A 183 4.21 -5.66 9.57
CA ALA A 183 3.75 -6.95 9.06
C ALA A 183 2.99 -6.80 7.73
N VAL A 184 2.06 -5.83 7.65
CA VAL A 184 1.29 -5.56 6.42
C VAL A 184 2.22 -5.11 5.30
N THR A 185 3.13 -4.17 5.58
CA THR A 185 4.10 -3.67 4.58
C THR A 185 5.01 -4.78 4.08
N PHE A 186 5.50 -5.65 4.97
CA PHE A 186 6.33 -6.77 4.59
C PHE A 186 5.58 -7.80 3.74
N LEU A 187 4.34 -8.15 4.10
CA LEU A 187 3.51 -9.06 3.32
C LEU A 187 3.21 -8.50 1.92
N LEU A 188 2.85 -7.22 1.83
CA LEU A 188 2.57 -6.59 0.54
C LEU A 188 3.84 -6.43 -0.30
N PHE A 189 4.99 -6.18 0.33
CA PHE A 189 6.28 -6.23 -0.37
C PHE A 189 6.57 -7.61 -0.96
N LEU A 190 6.30 -8.69 -0.22
CA LEU A 190 6.46 -10.05 -0.74
C LEU A 190 5.53 -10.36 -1.93
N VAL A 191 4.31 -9.84 -1.90
CA VAL A 191 3.34 -9.98 -2.99
C VAL A 191 3.75 -9.18 -4.22
N ALA A 192 4.32 -7.99 -4.01
CA ALA A 192 4.75 -7.07 -5.07
C ALA A 192 6.02 -7.55 -5.80
N ARG A 193 6.82 -8.37 -5.14
CA ARG A 193 8.08 -8.92 -5.64
C ARG A 193 7.89 -10.08 -6.61
#